data_eb2ab549a79e2d3e5d5214cbd16f385f
#
_entry.id   eb2ab549a79e2d3e5d5214cbd16f385f
#
_cell.length_a   1.000
_cell.length_b   1.000
_cell.length_c   1.000
_cell.angle_alpha   90.00
_cell.angle_beta   90.00
_cell.angle_gamma   90.00
#
_symmetry.space_group_name_H-M   'P 1'
#
loop_
_entity.id
_entity.type
_entity.pdbx_description
1 polymer ?
#
loop_
_entity_poly.entity_id
_entity_poly.type
_entity_poly.pdbx_seq_one_letter_code
_entity_poly.pdbx_strand_id
1 'polypeptide(L)'
;NNGSVICIPNNGQCFCLAWLKSNGTNAEKLAANILQWITFALSALCLMFYGYQTWKSTCGWETIYVATIEMIKFIIEYFHEFDEPAVIYSSNGNKTVWLRYAEWLLTCPVLLIHLSNLTGLKDDYSKRTMGLLVSDVGCIVWGATSAMCTGWTKILFFLISLSYGMYTYFHAAKVYIEAFHTVPKGICRELVRVMAWTFFVAWGMFPVLFLLGTEGFGHISPYGSAIGHSILDLIAKNMWGVLGNYLRVKIHEHILLYGDIRKKQKITIAGQEMEVETLVAEEED
;
A
#
# COMPACT_ATOMS: atom_id res chain seq x y z
N ASN A 1 17.74 -32.43 6.11
CA ASN A 1 18.51 -31.48 6.88
C ASN A 1 17.97 -31.44 8.30
N ASN A 2 18.67 -32.09 9.24
CA ASN A 2 18.40 -31.96 10.66
C ASN A 2 18.85 -30.57 11.10
N GLY A 3 17.96 -29.57 11.01
CA GLY A 3 18.20 -28.25 11.55
C GLY A 3 18.40 -28.38 13.07
N SER A 4 19.58 -28.05 13.55
CA SER A 4 19.84 -27.96 14.98
C SER A 4 19.01 -26.83 15.57
N VAL A 5 18.14 -27.13 16.52
CA VAL A 5 17.38 -26.13 17.25
C VAL A 5 18.37 -25.36 18.13
N ILE A 6 18.69 -24.13 17.74
CA ILE A 6 19.49 -23.24 18.58
C ILE A 6 18.54 -22.67 19.62
N CYS A 7 18.57 -23.21 20.81
CA CYS A 7 17.89 -22.61 21.97
C CYS A 7 18.82 -21.58 22.60
N ILE A 8 18.43 -20.35 22.70
CA ILE A 8 19.11 -19.35 23.53
C ILE A 8 18.46 -19.43 24.91
N PRO A 9 19.17 -19.94 25.93
CA PRO A 9 18.62 -20.01 27.27
C PRO A 9 18.48 -18.59 27.84
N ASN A 10 17.25 -18.20 28.12
CA ASN A 10 16.99 -16.99 28.89
C ASN A 10 16.04 -17.39 30.03
N ASN A 11 16.51 -17.32 31.27
CA ASN A 11 15.75 -17.63 32.49
C ASN A 11 15.08 -19.01 32.49
N GLY A 12 15.73 -20.05 31.94
CA GLY A 12 15.20 -21.43 31.91
C GLY A 12 14.16 -21.70 30.82
N GLN A 13 13.84 -20.74 29.97
CA GLN A 13 13.02 -20.95 28.78
C GLN A 13 13.89 -20.98 27.52
N CYS A 14 13.73 -22.02 26.71
CA CYS A 14 14.33 -22.07 25.39
C CYS A 14 13.50 -21.29 24.41
N PHE A 15 14.03 -20.15 23.94
CA PHE A 15 13.49 -19.51 22.74
C PHE A 15 13.95 -20.32 21.53
N CYS A 16 13.08 -21.17 21.00
CA CYS A 16 13.33 -21.80 19.71
C CYS A 16 13.23 -20.73 18.64
N LEU A 17 14.35 -20.42 18.02
CA LEU A 17 14.37 -19.57 16.83
C LEU A 17 13.57 -20.30 15.74
N ALA A 18 12.40 -19.74 15.40
CA ALA A 18 11.51 -20.31 14.38
C ALA A 18 12.10 -20.34 12.95
N TRP A 19 13.35 -19.86 12.80
CA TRP A 19 14.20 -19.97 11.61
C TRP A 19 14.36 -21.38 11.09
N LEU A 20 14.17 -22.37 11.95
CA LEU A 20 14.50 -23.75 11.68
C LEU A 20 13.34 -24.51 11.03
N LYS A 21 12.15 -23.95 10.97
CA LYS A 21 11.11 -24.46 10.09
C LYS A 21 11.42 -24.00 8.67
N SER A 22 11.36 -24.94 7.74
CA SER A 22 11.51 -24.64 6.29
C SER A 22 10.76 -23.36 5.90
N ASN A 23 11.47 -22.41 5.32
CA ASN A 23 10.86 -21.19 4.79
C ASN A 23 10.10 -21.43 3.47
N GLY A 24 10.11 -22.65 2.97
CA GLY A 24 9.55 -23.09 1.70
C GLY A 24 10.51 -23.95 0.91
N THR A 25 10.19 -24.21 -0.36
CA THR A 25 11.02 -25.00 -1.27
C THR A 25 12.13 -24.13 -1.88
N ASN A 26 13.18 -24.78 -2.41
CA ASN A 26 14.26 -24.07 -3.14
C ASN A 26 13.72 -23.32 -4.37
N ALA A 27 12.68 -23.83 -5.01
CA ALA A 27 12.05 -23.14 -6.15
C ALA A 27 11.32 -21.87 -5.71
N GLU A 28 10.60 -21.90 -4.59
CA GLU A 28 9.95 -20.71 -4.01
C GLU A 28 10.99 -19.68 -3.56
N LYS A 29 12.10 -20.13 -2.95
CA LYS A 29 13.23 -19.28 -2.58
C LYS A 29 13.79 -18.55 -3.79
N LEU A 30 14.10 -19.29 -4.87
CA LEU A 30 14.63 -18.71 -6.11
C LEU A 30 13.64 -17.72 -6.72
N ALA A 31 12.36 -18.07 -6.77
CA ALA A 31 11.31 -17.20 -7.30
C ALA A 31 11.16 -15.92 -6.46
N ALA A 32 11.20 -16.01 -5.13
CA ALA A 32 11.15 -14.85 -4.22
C ALA A 32 12.34 -13.93 -4.47
N ASN A 33 13.56 -14.46 -4.56
CA ASN A 33 14.76 -13.68 -4.81
C ASN A 33 14.72 -12.97 -6.17
N ILE A 34 14.33 -13.67 -7.23
CA ILE A 34 14.19 -13.07 -8.57
C ILE A 34 13.16 -11.94 -8.52
N LEU A 35 12.01 -12.16 -7.90
CA LEU A 35 10.95 -11.18 -7.83
C LEU A 35 11.35 -9.95 -6.99
N GLN A 36 12.08 -10.14 -5.91
CA GLN A 36 12.63 -9.04 -5.11
C GLN A 36 13.58 -8.16 -5.94
N TRP A 37 14.48 -8.75 -6.72
CA TRP A 37 15.35 -8.01 -7.63
C TRP A 37 14.57 -7.26 -8.71
N ILE A 38 13.53 -7.88 -9.29
CA ILE A 38 12.64 -7.22 -10.24
C ILE A 38 11.95 -6.02 -9.58
N THR A 39 11.43 -6.21 -8.37
CA THR A 39 10.75 -5.13 -7.63
C THR A 39 11.71 -3.99 -7.31
N PHE A 40 12.95 -4.30 -6.88
CA PHE A 40 13.99 -3.30 -6.68
C PHE A 40 14.28 -2.50 -7.95
N ALA A 41 14.50 -3.18 -9.07
CA ALA A 41 14.77 -2.54 -10.35
C ALA A 41 13.61 -1.64 -10.80
N LEU A 42 12.37 -2.12 -10.68
CA LEU A 42 11.18 -1.34 -11.04
C LEU A 42 10.97 -0.14 -10.10
N SER A 43 11.20 -0.29 -8.80
CA SER A 43 11.14 0.83 -7.84
C SER A 43 12.22 1.87 -8.13
N ALA A 44 13.43 1.46 -8.52
CA ALA A 44 14.49 2.37 -8.94
C ALA A 44 14.12 3.13 -10.23
N LEU A 45 13.52 2.46 -11.20
CA LEU A 45 13.01 3.09 -12.43
C LEU A 45 11.88 4.09 -12.11
N CYS A 46 10.96 3.73 -11.23
CA CYS A 46 9.90 4.63 -10.76
C CYS A 46 10.51 5.86 -10.06
N LEU A 47 11.51 5.68 -9.21
CA LEU A 47 12.18 6.81 -8.54
C LEU A 47 12.84 7.76 -9.55
N MET A 48 13.53 7.22 -10.57
CA MET A 48 14.10 8.04 -11.65
C MET A 48 13.01 8.78 -12.44
N PHE A 49 11.92 8.10 -12.76
CA PHE A 49 10.77 8.67 -13.45
C PHE A 49 10.15 9.82 -12.63
N TYR A 50 9.90 9.63 -11.34
CA TYR A 50 9.36 10.67 -10.47
C TYR A 50 10.32 11.84 -10.29
N GLY A 51 11.63 11.58 -10.19
CA GLY A 51 12.65 12.63 -10.16
C GLY A 51 12.62 13.51 -11.42
N TYR A 52 12.49 12.89 -12.59
CA TYR A 52 12.34 13.60 -13.86
C TYR A 52 11.05 14.42 -13.91
N GLN A 53 9.92 13.85 -13.45
CA GLN A 53 8.63 14.55 -13.41
C GLN A 53 8.63 15.70 -12.39
N THR A 54 9.33 15.56 -11.27
CA THR A 54 9.49 16.65 -10.29
C THR A 54 10.29 17.80 -10.89
N TRP A 55 11.33 17.51 -11.64
CA TRP A 55 12.08 18.55 -12.36
C TRP A 55 11.18 19.31 -13.34
N LYS A 56 10.19 18.66 -13.95
CA LYS A 56 9.16 19.28 -14.78
C LYS A 56 7.98 19.90 -13.99
N SER A 57 8.05 19.90 -12.68
CA SER A 57 6.97 20.41 -11.77
C SER A 57 5.61 19.71 -11.93
N THR A 58 5.60 18.47 -12.42
CA THR A 58 4.37 17.68 -12.65
C THR A 58 4.15 16.59 -11.61
N CYS A 59 5.14 16.33 -10.73
CA CYS A 59 5.08 15.31 -9.68
C CYS A 59 5.08 15.93 -8.28
N GLY A 60 4.31 15.34 -7.36
CA GLY A 60 4.38 15.67 -5.94
C GLY A 60 5.51 14.91 -5.24
N TRP A 61 5.78 15.29 -4.00
CA TRP A 61 6.80 14.66 -3.15
C TRP A 61 6.40 13.23 -2.71
N GLU A 62 5.12 12.91 -2.70
CA GLU A 62 4.55 11.69 -2.13
C GLU A 62 5.08 10.43 -2.83
N THR A 63 5.08 10.45 -4.16
CA THR A 63 5.52 9.30 -4.96
C THR A 63 7.04 9.08 -4.86
N ILE A 64 7.83 10.16 -4.79
CA ILE A 64 9.28 10.09 -4.55
C ILE A 64 9.55 9.48 -3.18
N TYR A 65 8.84 9.94 -2.15
CA TYR A 65 8.99 9.44 -0.79
C TYR A 65 8.71 7.93 -0.73
N VAL A 66 7.57 7.48 -1.28
CA VAL A 66 7.20 6.06 -1.28
C VAL A 66 8.25 5.21 -2.00
N ALA A 67 8.66 5.60 -3.22
CA ALA A 67 9.69 4.87 -3.97
C ALA A 67 11.04 4.84 -3.23
N THR A 68 11.41 5.91 -2.52
CA THR A 68 12.63 5.96 -1.71
C THR A 68 12.56 4.98 -0.53
N ILE A 69 11.43 4.93 0.19
CA ILE A 69 11.25 3.99 1.31
C ILE A 69 11.27 2.55 0.82
N GLU A 70 10.65 2.23 -0.32
CA GLU A 70 10.74 0.90 -0.93
C GLU A 70 12.19 0.51 -1.25
N MET A 71 12.96 1.44 -1.84
CA MET A 71 14.38 1.19 -2.12
C MET A 71 15.18 0.93 -0.84
N ILE A 72 14.95 1.69 0.23
CA ILE A 72 15.58 1.47 1.53
C ILE A 72 15.21 0.11 2.10
N LYS A 73 13.93 -0.30 2.01
CA LYS A 73 13.46 -1.63 2.42
C LYS A 73 14.27 -2.73 1.71
N PHE A 74 14.40 -2.66 0.39
CA PHE A 74 15.17 -3.64 -0.38
C PHE A 74 16.64 -3.68 -0.02
N ILE A 75 17.26 -2.52 0.24
CA ILE A 75 18.66 -2.45 0.70
C ILE A 75 18.79 -3.16 2.05
N ILE A 76 17.88 -2.93 2.99
CA ILE A 76 17.87 -3.60 4.29
C ILE A 76 17.70 -5.11 4.12
N GLU A 77 16.74 -5.55 3.30
CA GLU A 77 16.52 -6.97 3.00
C GLU A 77 17.76 -7.61 2.38
N TYR A 78 18.45 -6.92 1.48
CA TYR A 78 19.69 -7.39 0.86
C TYR A 78 20.80 -7.62 1.88
N PHE A 79 21.02 -6.68 2.82
CA PHE A 79 22.04 -6.82 3.86
C PHE A 79 21.69 -7.90 4.89
N HIS A 80 20.42 -8.24 5.03
CA HIS A 80 19.97 -9.38 5.86
C HIS A 80 19.97 -10.70 5.10
N GLU A 81 20.61 -10.76 3.92
CA GLU A 81 20.61 -11.88 3.01
C GLU A 81 19.17 -12.26 2.64
N PHE A 82 18.73 -12.02 1.41
CA PHE A 82 17.36 -12.30 0.91
C PHE A 82 16.88 -13.73 1.19
N ASP A 83 17.76 -14.59 1.68
CA ASP A 83 17.48 -15.94 2.12
C ASP A 83 16.65 -15.99 3.41
N GLU A 84 16.73 -14.94 4.24
CA GLU A 84 16.09 -14.86 5.54
C GLU A 84 15.45 -13.46 5.69
N PRO A 85 14.14 -13.32 5.38
CA PRO A 85 13.43 -12.07 5.58
C PRO A 85 13.60 -11.59 7.02
N ALA A 86 13.86 -10.30 7.20
CA ALA A 86 13.96 -9.69 8.52
C ALA A 86 12.66 -9.94 9.31
N VAL A 87 12.74 -10.72 10.37
CA VAL A 87 11.58 -11.15 11.16
C VAL A 87 11.75 -10.82 12.63
N ILE A 88 10.66 -10.44 13.28
CA ILE A 88 10.58 -10.40 14.74
C ILE A 88 10.02 -11.73 15.21
N TYR A 89 10.63 -12.29 16.26
CA TYR A 89 10.11 -13.46 16.95
C TYR A 89 9.18 -13.02 18.06
N SER A 90 7.94 -13.51 18.01
CA SER A 90 7.12 -13.49 19.20
C SER A 90 7.52 -14.65 20.12
N SER A 91 7.30 -14.50 21.42
CA SER A 91 7.51 -15.55 22.42
C SER A 91 6.76 -16.86 22.12
N ASN A 92 5.82 -16.83 21.21
CA ASN A 92 4.93 -17.92 20.82
C ASN A 92 5.38 -18.68 19.56
N GLY A 93 6.57 -18.38 19.03
CA GLY A 93 7.12 -19.04 17.84
C GLY A 93 6.53 -18.63 16.51
N ASN A 94 5.69 -17.60 16.48
CA ASN A 94 5.18 -17.03 15.24
C ASN A 94 6.26 -16.22 14.54
N LYS A 95 6.35 -16.37 13.22
CA LYS A 95 7.21 -15.54 12.37
C LYS A 95 6.46 -14.31 11.92
N THR A 96 6.91 -13.15 12.37
CA THR A 96 6.36 -11.85 11.94
C THR A 96 7.42 -11.07 11.17
N VAL A 97 7.11 -10.66 9.95
CA VAL A 97 8.01 -9.85 9.11
C VAL A 97 7.82 -8.39 9.49
N TRP A 98 8.55 -7.92 10.54
CA TRP A 98 8.41 -6.58 11.09
C TRP A 98 8.71 -5.46 10.07
N LEU A 99 9.69 -5.70 9.18
CA LEU A 99 10.11 -4.70 8.19
C LEU A 99 8.95 -4.33 7.24
N ARG A 100 8.08 -5.28 6.94
CA ARG A 100 6.86 -5.06 6.14
C ARG A 100 5.92 -4.06 6.82
N TYR A 101 5.64 -4.25 8.11
CA TYR A 101 4.75 -3.34 8.85
C TYR A 101 5.38 -1.96 9.04
N ALA A 102 6.69 -1.89 9.28
CA ALA A 102 7.42 -0.64 9.35
C ALA A 102 7.37 0.13 8.02
N GLU A 103 7.57 -0.55 6.92
CA GLU A 103 7.48 0.02 5.58
C GLU A 103 6.05 0.50 5.28
N TRP A 104 5.01 -0.28 5.61
CA TRP A 104 3.61 0.12 5.43
C TRP A 104 3.24 1.34 6.26
N LEU A 105 3.68 1.45 7.51
CA LEU A 105 3.45 2.63 8.34
C LEU A 105 4.06 3.90 7.75
N LEU A 106 5.12 3.78 6.97
CA LEU A 106 5.75 4.91 6.31
C LEU A 106 5.13 5.22 4.95
N THR A 107 4.73 4.22 4.18
CA THR A 107 4.30 4.39 2.78
C THR A 107 2.79 4.53 2.61
N CYS A 108 1.98 3.73 3.31
CA CYS A 108 0.53 3.73 3.10
C CYS A 108 -0.13 5.07 3.46
N PRO A 109 0.19 5.74 4.59
CA PRO A 109 -0.37 7.06 4.87
C PRO A 109 -0.03 8.09 3.80
N VAL A 110 1.19 8.04 3.24
CA VAL A 110 1.63 8.96 2.18
C VAL A 110 0.89 8.69 0.86
N LEU A 111 0.62 7.42 0.53
CA LEU A 111 -0.23 7.06 -0.61
C LEU A 111 -1.65 7.60 -0.45
N LEU A 112 -2.20 7.58 0.76
CA LEU A 112 -3.53 8.15 1.05
C LEU A 112 -3.53 9.68 0.99
N ILE A 113 -2.44 10.35 1.36
CA ILE A 113 -2.24 11.79 1.12
C ILE A 113 -2.22 12.05 -0.39
N HIS A 114 -1.48 11.26 -1.16
CA HIS A 114 -1.46 11.37 -2.61
C HIS A 114 -2.86 11.18 -3.22
N LEU A 115 -3.62 10.18 -2.75
CA LEU A 115 -5.01 9.97 -3.15
C LEU A 115 -5.88 11.21 -2.84
N SER A 116 -5.78 11.76 -1.64
CA SER A 116 -6.54 12.96 -1.25
C SER A 116 -6.18 14.17 -2.11
N ASN A 117 -4.91 14.28 -2.55
CA ASN A 117 -4.44 15.35 -3.40
C ASN A 117 -4.91 15.25 -4.87
N LEU A 118 -5.44 14.10 -5.31
CA LEU A 118 -5.99 13.97 -6.66
C LEU A 118 -7.24 14.82 -6.89
N THR A 119 -7.99 15.11 -5.86
CA THR A 119 -9.27 15.81 -5.95
C THR A 119 -9.12 17.33 -5.97
N GLY A 120 -8.06 17.88 -5.38
CA GLY A 120 -7.87 19.32 -5.27
C GLY A 120 -8.95 20.07 -4.47
N LEU A 121 -9.86 19.34 -3.79
CA LEU A 121 -10.98 19.93 -3.05
C LEU A 121 -10.49 20.54 -1.72
N LYS A 122 -10.79 21.80 -1.50
CA LYS A 122 -10.25 22.61 -0.39
C LYS A 122 -11.02 22.48 0.93
N ASP A 123 -12.33 22.22 0.90
CA ASP A 123 -13.19 22.54 2.06
C ASP A 123 -13.24 21.52 3.19
N ASP A 124 -13.09 20.20 2.93
CA ASP A 124 -13.06 19.17 3.98
C ASP A 124 -11.79 18.30 3.95
N TYR A 125 -10.78 18.77 3.24
CA TYR A 125 -9.53 18.05 3.01
C TYR A 125 -8.88 17.55 4.31
N SER A 126 -8.76 18.43 5.31
CA SER A 126 -8.03 18.10 6.55
C SER A 126 -8.73 17.02 7.38
N LYS A 127 -10.06 17.07 7.54
CA LYS A 127 -10.82 16.08 8.33
C LYS A 127 -10.83 14.71 7.63
N ARG A 128 -11.04 14.72 6.32
CA ARG A 128 -11.12 13.48 5.52
C ARG A 128 -9.76 12.81 5.44
N THR A 129 -8.71 13.57 5.13
CA THR A 129 -7.34 13.06 5.08
C THR A 129 -6.92 12.53 6.45
N MET A 130 -7.22 13.24 7.53
CA MET A 130 -6.94 12.76 8.88
C MET A 130 -7.69 11.47 9.19
N GLY A 131 -8.95 11.34 8.80
CA GLY A 131 -9.74 10.12 8.96
C GLY A 131 -9.12 8.93 8.23
N LEU A 132 -8.68 9.12 6.97
CA LEU A 132 -7.96 8.11 6.20
C LEU A 132 -6.65 7.71 6.86
N LEU A 133 -5.83 8.67 7.28
CA LEU A 133 -4.52 8.40 7.89
C LEU A 133 -4.66 7.65 9.22
N VAL A 134 -5.54 8.10 10.12
CA VAL A 134 -5.75 7.46 11.42
C VAL A 134 -6.29 6.04 11.26
N SER A 135 -7.23 5.84 10.33
CA SER A 135 -7.77 4.50 10.08
C SER A 135 -6.76 3.56 9.46
N ASP A 136 -5.94 4.04 8.55
CA ASP A 136 -4.88 3.23 7.92
C ASP A 136 -3.80 2.84 8.93
N VAL A 137 -3.27 3.80 9.68
CA VAL A 137 -2.31 3.52 10.77
C VAL A 137 -2.91 2.55 11.78
N GLY A 138 -4.19 2.73 12.17
CA GLY A 138 -4.90 1.79 13.03
C GLY A 138 -4.96 0.38 12.43
N CYS A 139 -5.28 0.26 11.14
CA CYS A 139 -5.31 -1.01 10.43
C CYS A 139 -3.94 -1.71 10.50
N ILE A 140 -2.85 -1.01 10.19
CA ILE A 140 -1.51 -1.57 10.18
C ILE A 140 -1.04 -1.96 11.59
N VAL A 141 -1.23 -1.09 12.58
CA VAL A 141 -0.79 -1.35 13.97
C VAL A 141 -1.53 -2.54 14.57
N TRP A 142 -2.84 -2.62 14.41
CA TRP A 142 -3.62 -3.74 14.92
C TRP A 142 -3.38 -5.02 14.12
N GLY A 143 -3.07 -4.93 12.81
CA GLY A 143 -2.61 -6.04 11.99
C GLY A 143 -1.28 -6.60 12.48
N ALA A 144 -0.30 -5.74 12.74
CA ALA A 144 0.99 -6.14 13.32
C ALA A 144 0.81 -6.78 14.71
N THR A 145 -0.06 -6.20 15.56
CA THR A 145 -0.39 -6.77 16.87
C THR A 145 -1.01 -8.15 16.73
N SER A 146 -1.93 -8.33 15.78
CA SER A 146 -2.51 -9.65 15.49
C SER A 146 -1.45 -10.66 15.06
N ALA A 147 -0.50 -10.26 14.21
CA ALA A 147 0.59 -11.11 13.76
C ALA A 147 1.44 -11.63 14.94
N MET A 148 1.62 -10.80 15.97
CA MET A 148 2.39 -11.15 17.19
C MET A 148 1.60 -11.96 18.22
N CYS A 149 0.28 -12.05 18.09
CA CYS A 149 -0.59 -12.77 19.01
C CYS A 149 -0.89 -14.19 18.54
N THR A 150 -1.43 -15.02 19.47
CA THR A 150 -1.92 -16.36 19.19
C THR A 150 -3.34 -16.57 19.69
N GLY A 151 -4.01 -17.64 19.23
CA GLY A 151 -5.34 -17.99 19.67
C GLY A 151 -6.39 -16.89 19.44
N TRP A 152 -7.31 -16.73 20.39
CA TRP A 152 -8.41 -15.78 20.27
C TRP A 152 -7.97 -14.31 20.21
N THR A 153 -6.86 -13.96 20.85
CA THR A 153 -6.33 -12.59 20.82
C THR A 153 -5.87 -12.20 19.40
N LYS A 154 -5.30 -13.14 18.65
CA LYS A 154 -4.96 -12.96 17.23
C LYS A 154 -6.21 -12.61 16.42
N ILE A 155 -7.28 -13.38 16.58
CA ILE A 155 -8.54 -13.16 15.85
C ILE A 155 -9.15 -11.81 16.23
N LEU A 156 -9.18 -11.47 17.51
CA LEU A 156 -9.70 -10.20 17.99
C LEU A 156 -8.96 -9.02 17.35
N PHE A 157 -7.63 -9.00 17.40
CA PHE A 157 -6.86 -7.90 16.82
C PHE A 157 -6.93 -7.86 15.30
N PHE A 158 -7.05 -9.01 14.64
CA PHE A 158 -7.31 -9.07 13.20
C PHE A 158 -8.65 -8.41 12.85
N LEU A 159 -9.72 -8.71 13.58
CA LEU A 159 -11.04 -8.11 13.36
C LEU A 159 -11.04 -6.59 13.62
N ILE A 160 -10.31 -6.14 14.65
CA ILE A 160 -10.12 -4.70 14.91
C ILE A 160 -9.39 -4.05 13.72
N SER A 161 -8.27 -4.65 13.27
CA SER A 161 -7.53 -4.19 12.08
C SER A 161 -8.42 -4.11 10.84
N LEU A 162 -9.20 -5.17 10.58
CA LEU A 162 -10.13 -5.21 9.46
C LEU A 162 -11.20 -4.11 9.53
N SER A 163 -11.70 -3.81 10.73
CA SER A 163 -12.68 -2.73 10.93
C SER A 163 -12.09 -1.35 10.58
N TYR A 164 -10.84 -1.09 10.96
CA TYR A 164 -10.11 0.11 10.55
C TYR A 164 -9.89 0.15 9.03
N GLY A 165 -9.51 -0.99 8.41
CA GLY A 165 -9.35 -1.11 6.97
C GLY A 165 -10.64 -0.85 6.20
N MET A 166 -11.78 -1.35 6.67
CA MET A 166 -13.10 -1.08 6.09
C MET A 166 -13.47 0.41 6.16
N TYR A 167 -13.12 1.07 7.25
CA TYR A 167 -13.32 2.52 7.38
C TYR A 167 -12.45 3.29 6.36
N THR A 168 -11.17 2.89 6.21
CA THR A 168 -10.28 3.43 5.16
C THR A 168 -10.89 3.24 3.77
N TYR A 169 -11.42 2.06 3.46
CA TYR A 169 -12.07 1.77 2.18
C TYR A 169 -13.28 2.65 1.91
N PHE A 170 -14.12 2.84 2.92
CA PHE A 170 -15.29 3.69 2.80
C PHE A 170 -14.92 5.14 2.46
N HIS A 171 -13.91 5.69 3.12
CA HIS A 171 -13.43 7.04 2.85
C HIS A 171 -12.70 7.14 1.51
N ALA A 172 -11.87 6.15 1.15
CA ALA A 172 -11.22 6.09 -0.16
C ALA A 172 -12.25 6.03 -1.30
N ALA A 173 -13.33 5.25 -1.15
CA ALA A 173 -14.40 5.19 -2.13
C ALA A 173 -15.03 6.57 -2.37
N LYS A 174 -15.31 7.33 -1.31
CA LYS A 174 -15.80 8.71 -1.45
C LYS A 174 -14.83 9.59 -2.23
N VAL A 175 -13.53 9.51 -1.92
CA VAL A 175 -12.50 10.29 -2.62
C VAL A 175 -12.45 9.92 -4.10
N TYR A 176 -12.50 8.64 -4.46
CA TYR A 176 -12.49 8.21 -5.86
C TYR A 176 -13.75 8.65 -6.62
N ILE A 177 -14.93 8.60 -6.01
CA ILE A 177 -16.18 9.09 -6.62
C ILE A 177 -16.08 10.58 -6.89
N GLU A 178 -15.62 11.35 -5.92
CA GLU A 178 -15.40 12.79 -6.09
C GLU A 178 -14.36 13.08 -7.19
N ALA A 179 -13.20 12.40 -7.15
CA ALA A 179 -12.16 12.55 -8.16
C ALA A 179 -12.70 12.27 -9.57
N PHE A 180 -13.52 11.21 -9.73
CA PHE A 180 -14.13 10.85 -11.00
C PHE A 180 -15.01 12.00 -11.57
N HIS A 181 -15.72 12.71 -10.70
CA HIS A 181 -16.58 13.82 -11.11
C HIS A 181 -15.82 15.17 -11.25
N THR A 182 -14.70 15.32 -10.56
CA THR A 182 -13.90 16.56 -10.56
C THR A 182 -12.98 16.65 -11.78
N VAL A 183 -12.41 15.51 -12.22
CA VAL A 183 -11.47 15.49 -13.35
C VAL A 183 -12.18 15.66 -14.70
N PRO A 184 -11.45 16.11 -15.75
CA PRO A 184 -11.99 16.20 -17.11
C PRO A 184 -12.55 14.86 -17.59
N LYS A 185 -13.58 14.92 -18.44
CA LYS A 185 -14.12 13.72 -19.09
C LYS A 185 -13.06 13.05 -19.98
N GLY A 186 -13.28 11.79 -20.33
CA GLY A 186 -12.41 10.99 -21.18
C GLY A 186 -11.30 10.29 -20.40
N ILE A 187 -10.06 10.42 -20.83
CA ILE A 187 -8.91 9.65 -20.31
C ILE A 187 -8.71 9.86 -18.80
N CYS A 188 -8.95 11.05 -18.26
CA CYS A 188 -8.77 11.30 -16.84
C CYS A 188 -9.74 10.49 -15.97
N ARG A 189 -11.01 10.39 -16.39
CA ARG A 189 -12.01 9.56 -15.67
C ARG A 189 -11.71 8.07 -15.74
N GLU A 190 -11.22 7.59 -16.89
CA GLU A 190 -10.79 6.19 -17.01
C GLU A 190 -9.58 5.90 -16.11
N LEU A 191 -8.61 6.82 -16.03
CA LEU A 191 -7.48 6.68 -15.12
C LEU A 191 -7.93 6.63 -13.65
N VAL A 192 -8.84 7.50 -13.24
CA VAL A 192 -9.41 7.46 -11.87
C VAL A 192 -10.11 6.12 -11.61
N ARG A 193 -10.87 5.59 -12.58
CA ARG A 193 -11.52 4.30 -12.47
C ARG A 193 -10.52 3.15 -12.33
N VAL A 194 -9.49 3.12 -13.17
CA VAL A 194 -8.44 2.10 -13.10
C VAL A 194 -7.68 2.17 -11.77
N MET A 195 -7.34 3.39 -11.31
CA MET A 195 -6.69 3.60 -10.01
C MET A 195 -7.57 3.10 -8.86
N ALA A 196 -8.88 3.37 -8.90
CA ALA A 196 -9.81 2.88 -7.89
C ALA A 196 -9.85 1.34 -7.85
N TRP A 197 -10.02 0.68 -8.98
CA TRP A 197 -10.01 -0.78 -9.06
C TRP A 197 -8.68 -1.36 -8.58
N THR A 198 -7.56 -0.79 -9.02
CA THR A 198 -6.22 -1.20 -8.56
C THR A 198 -6.09 -1.09 -7.05
N PHE A 199 -6.53 0.04 -6.48
CA PHE A 199 -6.51 0.27 -5.04
C PHE A 199 -7.33 -0.79 -4.30
N PHE A 200 -8.63 -0.90 -4.60
CA PHE A 200 -9.52 -1.79 -3.84
C PHE A 200 -9.14 -3.26 -3.98
N VAL A 201 -8.73 -3.70 -5.16
CA VAL A 201 -8.33 -5.10 -5.37
C VAL A 201 -6.99 -5.39 -4.68
N ALA A 202 -5.95 -4.58 -4.94
CA ALA A 202 -4.63 -4.86 -4.40
C ALA A 202 -4.60 -4.74 -2.87
N TRP A 203 -5.16 -3.67 -2.31
CA TRP A 203 -5.22 -3.50 -0.85
C TRP A 203 -6.08 -4.55 -0.17
N GLY A 204 -7.18 -5.01 -0.82
CA GLY A 204 -8.02 -6.09 -0.32
C GLY A 204 -7.31 -7.45 -0.27
N MET A 205 -6.27 -7.64 -1.07
CA MET A 205 -5.49 -8.88 -1.07
C MET A 205 -4.48 -8.97 0.07
N PHE A 206 -4.04 -7.88 0.69
CA PHE A 206 -3.13 -7.94 1.84
C PHE A 206 -3.71 -8.69 3.05
N PRO A 207 -4.95 -8.44 3.52
CA PRO A 207 -5.58 -9.27 4.55
C PRO A 207 -5.70 -10.75 4.16
N VAL A 208 -5.93 -11.05 2.89
CA VAL A 208 -5.98 -12.45 2.40
C VAL A 208 -4.62 -13.10 2.50
N LEU A 209 -3.56 -12.42 2.07
CA LEU A 209 -2.18 -12.93 2.23
C LEU A 209 -1.78 -13.07 3.71
N PHE A 210 -2.23 -12.18 4.57
CA PHE A 210 -2.05 -12.31 6.01
C PHE A 210 -2.68 -13.59 6.53
N LEU A 211 -3.93 -13.87 6.18
CA LEU A 211 -4.64 -15.08 6.63
C LEU A 211 -3.99 -16.35 6.09
N LEU A 212 -3.56 -16.37 4.85
CA LEU A 212 -2.95 -17.55 4.22
C LEU A 212 -1.50 -17.74 4.64
N GLY A 213 -0.80 -16.67 5.00
CA GLY A 213 0.61 -16.65 5.37
C GLY A 213 0.89 -17.22 6.77
N THR A 214 2.16 -17.18 7.14
CA THR A 214 2.65 -17.68 8.45
C THR A 214 2.13 -16.87 9.63
N GLU A 215 1.69 -15.65 9.39
CA GLU A 215 1.08 -14.76 10.39
C GLU A 215 -0.36 -15.16 10.70
N GLY A 216 -1.05 -15.81 9.75
CA GLY A 216 -2.41 -16.32 9.88
C GLY A 216 -2.46 -17.84 10.07
N PHE A 217 -2.99 -18.56 9.08
CA PHE A 217 -3.20 -20.01 9.12
C PHE A 217 -1.99 -20.84 8.66
N GLY A 218 -1.00 -20.22 8.04
CA GLY A 218 0.22 -20.90 7.59
C GLY A 218 0.03 -21.85 6.41
N HIS A 219 -0.93 -21.58 5.53
CA HIS A 219 -1.16 -22.37 4.32
C HIS A 219 -0.11 -22.13 3.23
N ILE A 220 0.49 -20.94 3.20
CA ILE A 220 1.57 -20.61 2.28
C ILE A 220 2.88 -20.42 3.07
N SER A 221 3.99 -20.77 2.41
CA SER A 221 5.33 -20.65 2.99
C SER A 221 5.74 -19.17 3.17
N PRO A 222 6.75 -18.86 4.01
CA PRO A 222 7.33 -17.52 4.09
C PRO A 222 7.78 -16.97 2.73
N TYR A 223 8.40 -17.80 1.87
CA TYR A 223 8.77 -17.40 0.51
C TYR A 223 7.55 -17.15 -0.38
N GLY A 224 6.53 -18.01 -0.30
CA GLY A 224 5.26 -17.79 -0.99
C GLY A 224 4.57 -16.49 -0.56
N SER A 225 4.59 -16.19 0.73
CA SER A 225 4.10 -14.92 1.27
C SER A 225 4.93 -13.73 0.75
N ALA A 226 6.25 -13.83 0.70
CA ALA A 226 7.13 -12.79 0.15
C ALA A 226 6.85 -12.53 -1.32
N ILE A 227 6.66 -13.58 -2.14
CA ILE A 227 6.25 -13.46 -3.54
C ILE A 227 4.93 -12.68 -3.67
N GLY A 228 3.91 -13.10 -2.92
CA GLY A 228 2.59 -12.44 -2.95
C GLY A 228 2.68 -10.95 -2.59
N HIS A 229 3.40 -10.61 -1.53
CA HIS A 229 3.57 -9.22 -1.10
C HIS A 229 4.36 -8.39 -2.11
N SER A 230 5.43 -8.94 -2.70
CA SER A 230 6.20 -8.22 -3.74
C SER A 230 5.34 -7.90 -4.97
N ILE A 231 4.48 -8.82 -5.40
CA ILE A 231 3.53 -8.57 -6.49
C ILE A 231 2.53 -7.47 -6.11
N LEU A 232 1.97 -7.54 -4.90
CA LEU A 232 1.02 -6.53 -4.44
C LEU A 232 1.67 -5.16 -4.27
N ASP A 233 2.90 -5.08 -3.77
CA ASP A 233 3.64 -3.82 -3.64
C ASP A 233 3.87 -3.19 -5.02
N LEU A 234 4.26 -3.96 -6.04
CA LEU A 234 4.38 -3.48 -7.42
C LEU A 234 3.06 -2.89 -7.95
N ILE A 235 1.95 -3.54 -7.66
CA ILE A 235 0.62 -3.10 -8.15
C ILE A 235 0.11 -1.92 -7.31
N ALA A 236 0.11 -2.06 -5.99
CA ALA A 236 -0.51 -1.11 -5.06
C ALA A 236 0.27 0.19 -4.91
N LYS A 237 1.58 0.18 -5.13
CA LYS A 237 2.46 1.33 -4.94
C LYS A 237 3.04 1.83 -6.26
N ASN A 238 3.83 1.01 -6.95
CA ASN A 238 4.54 1.44 -8.15
C ASN A 238 3.58 1.72 -9.32
N MET A 239 2.77 0.75 -9.72
CA MET A 239 1.81 0.94 -10.81
C MET A 239 0.78 2.01 -10.48
N TRP A 240 0.22 1.98 -9.28
CA TRP A 240 -0.76 2.96 -8.81
C TRP A 240 -0.16 4.38 -8.76
N GLY A 241 1.08 4.54 -8.28
CA GLY A 241 1.79 5.82 -8.25
C GLY A 241 2.08 6.37 -9.65
N VAL A 242 2.48 5.52 -10.61
CA VAL A 242 2.68 5.91 -12.01
C VAL A 242 1.35 6.38 -12.64
N LEU A 243 0.25 5.66 -12.40
CA LEU A 243 -1.08 6.06 -12.89
C LEU A 243 -1.51 7.40 -12.31
N GLY A 244 -1.30 7.64 -11.01
CA GLY A 244 -1.62 8.90 -10.35
C GLY A 244 -0.81 10.07 -10.89
N ASN A 245 0.48 9.85 -11.16
CA ASN A 245 1.31 10.87 -11.79
C ASN A 245 0.88 11.15 -13.24
N TYR A 246 0.56 10.11 -13.99
CA TYR A 246 0.06 10.27 -15.36
C TYR A 246 -1.27 11.03 -15.39
N LEU A 247 -2.17 10.77 -14.44
CA LEU A 247 -3.41 11.53 -14.27
C LEU A 247 -3.13 13.03 -14.04
N ARG A 248 -2.19 13.37 -13.15
CA ARG A 248 -1.78 14.75 -12.91
C ARG A 248 -1.26 15.44 -14.18
N VAL A 249 -0.44 14.74 -14.97
CA VAL A 249 0.05 15.24 -16.26
C VAL A 249 -1.12 15.53 -17.20
N LYS A 250 -2.09 14.63 -17.30
CA LYS A 250 -3.25 14.82 -18.18
C LYS A 250 -4.18 15.94 -17.73
N ILE A 251 -4.37 16.13 -16.43
CA ILE A 251 -5.11 17.28 -15.89
C ILE A 251 -4.36 18.59 -16.22
N HIS A 252 -3.04 18.60 -16.06
CA HIS A 252 -2.24 19.79 -16.39
C HIS A 252 -2.27 20.13 -17.87
N GLU A 253 -2.16 19.13 -18.75
CA GLU A 253 -2.33 19.30 -20.19
C GLU A 253 -3.71 19.90 -20.54
N HIS A 254 -4.77 19.41 -19.90
CA HIS A 254 -6.13 19.95 -20.08
C HIS A 254 -6.21 21.42 -19.68
N ILE A 255 -5.66 21.79 -18.51
CA ILE A 255 -5.66 23.17 -18.02
C ILE A 255 -4.86 24.08 -18.97
N LEU A 256 -3.75 23.62 -19.53
CA LEU A 256 -2.95 24.38 -20.49
C LEU A 256 -3.69 24.63 -21.80
N LEU A 257 -4.52 23.68 -22.25
CA LEU A 257 -5.25 23.76 -23.50
C LEU A 257 -6.55 24.58 -23.40
N TYR A 258 -7.30 24.39 -22.31
CA TYR A 258 -8.67 24.90 -22.15
C TYR A 258 -8.82 25.88 -20.98
N GLY A 259 -7.80 26.11 -20.21
CA GLY A 259 -7.88 26.92 -18.98
C GLY A 259 -8.41 26.13 -17.78
N ASP A 260 -8.40 26.76 -16.58
CA ASP A 260 -8.98 26.21 -15.35
C ASP A 260 -10.46 26.60 -15.23
N ILE A 261 -11.29 26.10 -16.15
CA ILE A 261 -12.73 26.35 -16.19
C ILE A 261 -13.44 25.25 -15.40
N ARG A 262 -14.20 25.65 -14.38
CA ARG A 262 -14.90 24.73 -13.48
C ARG A 262 -16.39 24.99 -13.46
N LYS A 263 -17.19 23.96 -13.71
CA LYS A 263 -18.66 23.99 -13.57
C LYS A 263 -19.07 23.24 -12.28
N LYS A 264 -19.94 23.88 -11.49
CA LYS A 264 -20.51 23.28 -10.29
C LYS A 264 -21.51 22.20 -10.67
N GLN A 265 -21.35 21.01 -10.08
CA GLN A 265 -22.23 19.86 -10.26
C GLN A 265 -22.64 19.30 -8.92
N LYS A 266 -23.92 19.00 -8.74
CA LYS A 266 -24.40 18.25 -7.57
C LYS A 266 -24.26 16.75 -7.81
N ILE A 267 -23.63 16.06 -6.88
CA ILE A 267 -23.51 14.60 -6.87
C ILE A 267 -24.02 14.05 -5.55
N THR A 268 -24.50 12.83 -5.56
CA THR A 268 -24.94 12.14 -4.33
C THR A 268 -23.96 11.03 -3.99
N ILE A 269 -23.32 11.12 -2.82
CA ILE A 269 -22.41 10.09 -2.33
C ILE A 269 -22.93 9.57 -1.00
N ALA A 270 -23.20 8.26 -0.91
CA ALA A 270 -23.71 7.61 0.29
C ALA A 270 -24.95 8.30 0.89
N GLY A 271 -25.86 8.79 0.02
CA GLY A 271 -27.10 9.46 0.40
C GLY A 271 -26.95 10.93 0.81
N GLN A 272 -25.74 11.50 0.73
CA GLN A 272 -25.48 12.91 0.98
C GLN A 272 -25.28 13.64 -0.36
N GLU A 273 -26.01 14.74 -0.55
CA GLU A 273 -25.74 15.63 -1.67
C GLU A 273 -24.48 16.45 -1.40
N MET A 274 -23.61 16.49 -2.39
CA MET A 274 -22.37 17.27 -2.37
C MET A 274 -22.27 18.08 -3.66
N GLU A 275 -21.77 19.29 -3.56
CA GLU A 275 -21.42 20.13 -4.70
C GLU A 275 -19.95 19.90 -5.03
N VAL A 276 -19.66 19.49 -6.26
CA VAL A 276 -18.30 19.33 -6.78
C VAL A 276 -18.05 20.26 -7.96
N GLU A 277 -16.83 20.70 -8.10
CA GLU A 277 -16.41 21.53 -9.23
C GLU A 277 -15.74 20.63 -10.27
N THR A 278 -16.39 20.43 -11.41
CA THR A 278 -15.88 19.63 -12.53
C THR A 278 -15.08 20.50 -13.48
N LEU A 279 -13.88 20.08 -13.83
CA LEU A 279 -13.06 20.71 -14.84
C LEU A 279 -13.64 20.40 -16.23
N VAL A 280 -13.94 21.43 -17.01
CA VAL A 280 -14.58 21.32 -18.33
C VAL A 280 -13.79 22.04 -19.41
N ALA A 281 -13.95 21.61 -20.67
CA ALA A 281 -13.50 22.38 -21.84
C ALA A 281 -14.58 23.41 -22.21
N GLU A 282 -14.18 24.52 -22.81
CA GLU A 282 -15.09 25.62 -23.18
C GLU A 282 -16.19 25.20 -24.17
N GLU A 283 -15.96 24.13 -24.95
CA GLU A 283 -16.87 23.64 -26.01
C GLU A 283 -17.96 22.66 -25.52
N GLU A 284 -17.99 22.31 -24.22
CA GLU A 284 -19.01 21.41 -23.65
C GLU A 284 -20.18 22.16 -23.01
N ASP A 285 -20.91 22.95 -23.79
CA ASP A 285 -22.22 23.50 -23.41
C ASP A 285 -23.35 22.55 -23.72
#